data_9f5a49ec3f265a6a9e92e24ac5f79cee
#
_entry.id   9f5a49ec3f265a6a9e92e24ac5f79cee
#
_cell.length_a   1.000
_cell.length_b   1.000
_cell.length_c   1.000
_cell.angle_alpha   90.00
_cell.angle_beta   90.00
_cell.angle_gamma   90.00
#
_symmetry.space_group_name_H-M   'P 1'
#
loop_
_entity.id
_entity.type
_entity.pdbx_description
1 polymer ?
#
loop_
_entity_poly.entity_id
_entity_poly.type
_entity_poly.pdbx_seq_one_letter_code
_entity_poly.pdbx_strand_id
1 'polypeptide(L)'
;MKRFSTIILALVACATLSAQQVYRTEFSVFDLREAALRNDHSKTERHIRFAPKTIEAVGKVEVVGQTVNMPTAWSDYNVYLHIQNTIKAYDLVVNEQLVASVEDSYTPADFLLSPYLRQGDNEILLLLRRSQSIELHNGSKSNLVEQFRGSYLFAQHRKHIFDYDARIVESGKTLNLELDIAVRNDFNFEEVVQVGYDIYSPENKLIDYAVREFPVAGRTIDTLRIRTSLGEESRFLWSDKNPKLYRLTLYTKRDGKPREYISFRLGAGTSTFADGKLLRNGKAITVKSARYNARTTYNEALAEIKALKATGVNILLPDNPQPEWFYDICDGLGIYVVERANINPDENSTNRKIGGTPSNNPELVGEYLARVKAMYYRTRNHSCIVAYALGGDAAGNGYNMYKAYQWLKGVEKQRAVICTSADGEWNTDIDRIE
;
A
#
# COMPACT_ATOMS: atom_id res chain seq x y z
N MET A 1 -3.38 35.90 8.22
CA MET A 1 -3.76 36.15 6.82
C MET A 1 -2.55 36.46 5.91
N LYS A 2 -1.70 37.47 6.13
CA LYS A 2 -0.56 37.76 5.24
C LYS A 2 0.50 36.65 5.13
N ARG A 3 0.74 35.84 6.17
CA ARG A 3 1.76 34.76 6.17
C ARG A 3 1.42 33.63 5.20
N PHE A 4 0.19 33.14 5.18
CA PHE A 4 -0.21 32.02 4.33
C PHE A 4 -0.34 32.39 2.84
N SER A 5 -0.81 33.62 2.53
CA SER A 5 -0.80 34.09 1.14
C SER A 5 0.61 34.16 0.55
N THR A 6 1.63 34.44 1.36
CA THR A 6 3.04 34.47 0.94
C THR A 6 3.59 33.05 0.72
N ILE A 7 3.19 32.09 1.57
CA ILE A 7 3.58 30.66 1.43
C ILE A 7 2.99 30.08 0.14
N ILE A 8 1.73 30.31 -0.15
CA ILE A 8 1.07 29.84 -1.38
C ILE A 8 1.73 30.43 -2.64
N LEU A 9 2.12 31.70 -2.63
CA LEU A 9 2.82 32.32 -3.76
C LEU A 9 4.27 31.82 -3.93
N ALA A 10 4.98 31.50 -2.83
CA ALA A 10 6.35 31.01 -2.87
C ALA A 10 6.44 29.53 -3.31
N LEU A 11 5.42 28.72 -3.01
CA LEU A 11 5.36 27.30 -3.37
C LEU A 11 5.22 27.07 -4.89
N VAL A 12 4.65 28.02 -5.63
CA VAL A 12 4.55 27.93 -7.09
C VAL A 12 5.92 28.07 -7.78
N ALA A 13 6.93 28.62 -7.09
CA ALA A 13 8.26 28.89 -7.67
C ALA A 13 9.34 27.84 -7.36
N CYS A 14 9.09 26.86 -6.46
CA CYS A 14 10.10 25.88 -5.97
C CYS A 14 9.78 24.42 -6.34
N ALA A 15 9.34 24.14 -7.54
CA ALA A 15 8.92 22.80 -7.98
C ALA A 15 10.07 21.79 -8.26
N THR A 16 11.25 21.90 -7.66
CA THR A 16 12.39 21.06 -8.07
C THR A 16 12.93 20.07 -7.03
N LEU A 17 12.40 19.99 -5.82
CA LEU A 17 12.81 19.01 -4.81
C LEU A 17 11.64 18.58 -3.90
N SER A 18 10.58 18.01 -4.48
CA SER A 18 9.55 17.36 -3.66
C SER A 18 10.06 16.01 -3.17
N ALA A 19 9.86 15.70 -1.89
CA ALA A 19 10.08 14.37 -1.39
C ALA A 19 9.16 13.40 -2.14
N GLN A 20 9.73 12.31 -2.61
CA GLN A 20 8.96 11.32 -3.36
C GLN A 20 8.11 10.51 -2.39
N GLN A 21 6.87 10.21 -2.77
CA GLN A 21 6.05 9.21 -2.08
C GLN A 21 6.83 7.91 -1.92
N VAL A 22 6.74 7.32 -0.73
CA VAL A 22 7.40 6.04 -0.44
C VAL A 22 6.53 4.89 -0.93
N TYR A 23 7.02 4.13 -1.91
CA TYR A 23 6.35 2.92 -2.40
C TYR A 23 6.88 1.70 -1.67
N ARG A 24 6.05 1.11 -0.79
CA ARG A 24 6.34 -0.10 -0.03
C ARG A 24 5.06 -0.80 0.40
N THR A 25 5.20 -2.00 0.94
CA THR A 25 4.11 -2.69 1.63
C THR A 25 3.54 -1.79 2.73
N GLU A 26 2.22 -1.73 2.83
CA GLU A 26 1.56 -1.07 3.95
C GLU A 26 1.67 -1.98 5.18
N PHE A 27 2.26 -1.47 6.24
CA PHE A 27 2.40 -2.18 7.51
C PHE A 27 2.53 -1.22 8.69
N SER A 28 2.15 -1.70 9.85
CA SER A 28 2.33 -0.98 11.11
C SER A 28 3.54 -1.47 11.88
N VAL A 29 4.21 -0.55 12.56
CA VAL A 29 5.43 -0.79 13.33
C VAL A 29 5.15 -0.63 14.81
N PHE A 30 5.60 -1.57 15.63
CA PHE A 30 5.36 -1.58 17.06
C PHE A 30 6.65 -1.81 17.83
N ASP A 31 6.72 -1.30 19.04
CA ASP A 31 7.79 -1.54 20.02
C ASP A 31 7.51 -2.78 20.90
N LEU A 32 6.25 -3.22 20.95
CA LEU A 32 5.81 -4.40 21.71
C LEU A 32 5.27 -5.48 20.76
N ARG A 33 5.72 -6.72 21.00
CA ARG A 33 5.27 -7.87 20.21
C ARG A 33 3.78 -8.11 20.29
N GLU A 34 3.19 -8.01 21.48
CA GLU A 34 1.75 -8.19 21.69
C GLU A 34 0.91 -7.15 20.92
N ALA A 35 1.40 -5.91 20.86
CA ALA A 35 0.76 -4.86 20.08
C ALA A 35 0.82 -5.18 18.58
N ALA A 36 1.97 -5.62 18.08
CA ALA A 36 2.15 -6.03 16.69
C ALA A 36 1.23 -7.20 16.31
N LEU A 37 1.11 -8.22 17.17
CA LEU A 37 0.26 -9.38 16.92
C LEU A 37 -1.24 -9.06 16.85
N ARG A 38 -1.67 -7.95 17.44
CA ARG A 38 -3.06 -7.50 17.49
C ARG A 38 -3.33 -6.29 16.59
N ASN A 39 -2.29 -5.75 15.95
CA ASN A 39 -2.32 -4.46 15.25
C ASN A 39 -2.91 -3.34 16.14
N ASP A 40 -2.51 -3.30 17.42
CA ASP A 40 -3.07 -2.40 18.44
C ASP A 40 -2.26 -1.12 18.55
N HIS A 41 -2.62 -0.12 17.77
CA HIS A 41 -1.96 1.20 17.75
C HIS A 41 -2.07 1.97 19.07
N SER A 42 -2.98 1.59 19.97
CA SER A 42 -3.10 2.21 21.30
C SER A 42 -2.00 1.77 22.26
N LYS A 43 -1.22 0.75 21.91
CA LYS A 43 -0.19 0.13 22.72
C LYS A 43 1.23 0.42 22.24
N THR A 44 1.42 1.48 21.44
CA THR A 44 2.75 1.85 20.95
C THR A 44 3.04 3.33 21.19
N GLU A 45 4.26 3.64 21.60
CA GLU A 45 4.79 5.00 21.70
C GLU A 45 5.33 5.52 20.35
N ARG A 46 5.20 4.71 19.29
CA ARG A 46 5.71 4.99 17.96
C ARG A 46 4.73 5.69 17.04
N HIS A 47 3.48 5.87 17.46
CA HIS A 47 2.43 6.47 16.66
C HIS A 47 1.86 7.73 17.30
N ILE A 48 1.62 8.75 16.48
CA ILE A 48 0.87 9.95 16.83
C ILE A 48 -0.26 10.09 15.83
N ARG A 49 -1.49 10.11 16.29
CA ARG A 49 -2.66 10.30 15.42
C ARG A 49 -2.55 11.62 14.64
N PHE A 50 -2.76 11.55 13.35
CA PHE A 50 -2.88 12.73 12.49
C PHE A 50 -4.36 12.97 12.16
N ALA A 51 -4.89 14.05 12.72
CA ALA A 51 -6.28 14.47 12.58
C ALA A 51 -6.32 15.99 12.36
N PRO A 52 -5.91 16.46 11.17
CA PRO A 52 -5.80 17.88 10.88
C PRO A 52 -7.18 18.55 10.92
N LYS A 53 -7.19 19.84 11.30
CA LYS A 53 -8.39 20.67 11.32
C LYS A 53 -8.30 21.74 10.25
N THR A 54 -9.45 22.16 9.75
CA THR A 54 -9.53 23.30 8.85
C THR A 54 -9.02 24.55 9.56
N ILE A 55 -8.04 25.20 8.94
CA ILE A 55 -7.44 26.45 9.43
C ILE A 55 -8.09 27.63 8.71
N GLU A 56 -8.08 27.59 7.36
CA GLU A 56 -8.65 28.61 6.51
C GLU A 56 -8.96 28.09 5.11
N ALA A 57 -9.63 28.92 4.31
CA ALA A 57 -9.79 28.71 2.88
C ALA A 57 -9.27 29.94 2.13
N VAL A 58 -8.38 29.71 1.16
CA VAL A 58 -7.80 30.77 0.32
C VAL A 58 -8.18 30.50 -1.13
N GLY A 59 -9.17 31.23 -1.63
CA GLY A 59 -9.74 30.97 -2.95
C GLY A 59 -10.40 29.59 -3.04
N LYS A 60 -9.82 28.69 -3.88
CA LYS A 60 -10.29 27.31 -4.06
C LYS A 60 -9.47 26.28 -3.29
N VAL A 61 -8.51 26.73 -2.49
CA VAL A 61 -7.65 25.88 -1.67
C VAL A 61 -8.14 25.89 -0.24
N GLU A 62 -8.41 24.73 0.34
CA GLU A 62 -8.71 24.55 1.74
C GLU A 62 -7.42 24.17 2.48
N VAL A 63 -7.05 24.92 3.49
CA VAL A 63 -5.87 24.64 4.32
C VAL A 63 -6.32 23.90 5.57
N VAL A 64 -5.85 22.67 5.72
CA VAL A 64 -6.04 21.88 6.94
C VAL A 64 -4.68 21.59 7.57
N GLY A 65 -4.63 21.48 8.89
CA GLY A 65 -3.34 21.25 9.53
C GLY A 65 -3.43 20.81 10.97
N GLN A 66 -2.26 20.40 11.47
CA GLN A 66 -2.05 20.01 12.85
C GLN A 66 -0.64 20.41 13.28
N THR A 67 -0.54 21.03 14.48
CA THR A 67 0.74 21.18 15.15
C THR A 67 1.03 19.91 15.93
N VAL A 68 2.20 19.33 15.70
CA VAL A 68 2.65 18.08 16.36
C VAL A 68 3.95 18.36 17.10
N ASN A 69 3.95 18.11 18.42
CA ASN A 69 5.17 18.15 19.21
C ASN A 69 5.93 16.84 19.03
N MET A 70 7.16 16.92 18.50
CA MET A 70 7.99 15.72 18.30
C MET A 70 8.56 15.26 19.63
N PRO A 71 8.28 14.00 20.04
CA PRO A 71 8.86 13.42 21.24
C PRO A 71 10.39 13.43 21.18
N THR A 72 11.06 13.82 22.25
CA THR A 72 12.53 13.77 22.34
C THR A 72 13.06 12.36 22.11
N ALA A 73 12.29 11.34 22.48
CA ALA A 73 12.61 9.93 22.23
C ALA A 73 12.70 9.56 20.74
N TRP A 74 12.20 10.42 19.83
CA TRP A 74 12.25 10.22 18.39
C TRP A 74 13.44 10.91 17.70
N SER A 75 14.36 11.52 18.44
CA SER A 75 15.51 12.26 17.89
C SER A 75 16.38 11.45 16.93
N ASP A 76 16.55 10.13 17.18
CA ASP A 76 17.31 9.20 16.36
C ASP A 76 16.44 8.33 15.44
N TYR A 77 15.22 8.77 15.15
CA TYR A 77 14.28 8.03 14.34
C TYR A 77 13.95 8.76 13.04
N ASN A 78 13.65 7.97 12.03
CA ASN A 78 12.96 8.44 10.86
C ASN A 78 11.46 8.55 11.20
N VAL A 79 10.90 9.73 10.96
CA VAL A 79 9.48 10.00 11.15
C VAL A 79 8.80 10.01 9.81
N TYR A 80 7.77 9.20 9.69
CA TYR A 80 6.92 9.12 8.51
C TYR A 80 5.52 9.64 8.83
N LEU A 81 4.88 10.24 7.85
CA LEU A 81 3.45 10.54 7.87
C LEU A 81 2.75 9.57 6.94
N HIS A 82 1.83 8.79 7.48
CA HIS A 82 0.86 8.01 6.75
C HIS A 82 -0.42 8.81 6.56
N ILE A 83 -0.81 9.05 5.31
CA ILE A 83 -2.09 9.66 4.95
C ILE A 83 -2.97 8.59 4.34
N GLN A 84 -4.09 8.26 5.01
CA GLN A 84 -5.01 7.22 4.56
C GLN A 84 -5.79 7.67 3.32
N ASN A 85 -6.31 8.88 3.30
CA ASN A 85 -6.95 9.52 2.16
C ASN A 85 -7.21 11.00 2.43
N THR A 86 -7.36 11.79 1.39
CA THR A 86 -7.67 13.23 1.47
C THR A 86 -8.92 13.64 0.70
N ILE A 87 -9.46 12.74 -0.13
CA ILE A 87 -10.61 13.00 -1.04
C ILE A 87 -10.32 14.07 -2.11
N LYS A 88 -9.29 14.90 -1.92
CA LYS A 88 -8.84 15.94 -2.85
C LYS A 88 -7.33 15.81 -3.07
N ALA A 89 -6.85 16.24 -4.23
CA ALA A 89 -5.43 16.46 -4.44
C ALA A 89 -4.88 17.43 -3.40
N TYR A 90 -3.61 17.29 -3.04
CA TYR A 90 -3.04 18.10 -1.96
C TYR A 90 -1.55 18.36 -2.13
N ASP A 91 -1.12 19.47 -1.53
CA ASP A 91 0.29 19.75 -1.30
C ASP A 91 0.57 19.60 0.19
N LEU A 92 1.53 18.74 0.54
CA LEU A 92 2.00 18.53 1.91
C LEU A 92 3.11 19.53 2.23
N VAL A 93 2.90 20.32 3.26
CA VAL A 93 3.85 21.34 3.72
C VAL A 93 4.18 21.08 5.19
N VAL A 94 5.47 21.11 5.53
CA VAL A 94 5.95 20.94 6.90
C VAL A 94 6.89 22.11 7.23
N ASN A 95 6.58 22.86 8.29
CA ASN A 95 7.39 24.01 8.71
C ASN A 95 7.73 24.96 7.55
N GLU A 96 6.72 25.35 6.77
CA GLU A 96 6.81 26.23 5.60
C GLU A 96 7.57 25.62 4.39
N GLN A 97 7.96 24.35 4.42
CA GLN A 97 8.65 23.65 3.32
C GLN A 97 7.71 22.69 2.60
N LEU A 98 7.67 22.75 1.27
CA LEU A 98 6.92 21.79 0.46
C LEU A 98 7.60 20.42 0.53
N VAL A 99 6.87 19.42 0.99
CA VAL A 99 7.33 18.02 1.06
C VAL A 99 6.92 17.25 -0.18
N ALA A 100 5.65 17.33 -0.57
CA ALA A 100 5.12 16.61 -1.73
C ALA A 100 3.91 17.31 -2.32
N SER A 101 3.70 17.10 -3.62
CA SER A 101 2.48 17.45 -4.33
C SER A 101 1.83 16.18 -4.85
N VAL A 102 0.59 15.92 -4.49
CA VAL A 102 -0.07 14.61 -4.70
C VAL A 102 -1.40 14.81 -5.41
N GLU A 103 -1.55 14.14 -6.54
CA GLU A 103 -2.78 14.14 -7.32
C GLU A 103 -3.70 12.97 -6.96
N ASP A 104 -3.14 11.85 -6.48
CA ASP A 104 -3.91 10.69 -6.03
C ASP A 104 -4.36 10.86 -4.58
N SER A 105 -5.64 11.13 -4.37
CA SER A 105 -6.21 11.47 -3.07
C SER A 105 -6.86 10.29 -2.33
N TYR A 106 -7.04 9.15 -2.99
CA TYR A 106 -7.69 7.99 -2.41
C TYR A 106 -6.73 6.88 -2.00
N THR A 107 -5.60 6.76 -2.70
CA THR A 107 -4.60 5.74 -2.36
C THR A 107 -3.82 6.20 -1.13
N PRO A 108 -3.71 5.37 -0.08
CA PRO A 108 -2.85 5.67 1.07
C PRO A 108 -1.40 5.93 0.65
N ALA A 109 -0.77 6.89 1.33
CA ALA A 109 0.59 7.32 1.00
C ALA A 109 1.43 7.59 2.25
N ASP A 110 2.70 7.16 2.21
CA ASP A 110 3.71 7.44 3.23
C ASP A 110 4.69 8.50 2.74
N PHE A 111 5.08 9.41 3.65
CA PHE A 111 6.07 10.47 3.39
C PHE A 111 7.11 10.50 4.50
N LEU A 112 8.38 10.51 4.16
CA LEU A 112 9.47 10.71 5.12
C LEU A 112 9.53 12.19 5.50
N LEU A 113 9.21 12.50 6.75
CA LEU A 113 9.19 13.88 7.25
C LEU A 113 10.48 14.33 7.95
N SER A 114 11.34 13.41 8.39
CA SER A 114 12.53 13.75 9.18
C SER A 114 13.38 14.91 8.64
N PRO A 115 13.59 15.08 7.32
CA PRO A 115 14.36 16.21 6.79
C PRO A 115 13.73 17.59 7.06
N TYR A 116 12.42 17.62 7.33
CA TYR A 116 11.61 18.85 7.48
C TYR A 116 11.23 19.13 8.93
N LEU A 117 11.46 18.16 9.84
CA LEU A 117 11.10 18.26 11.25
C LEU A 117 12.21 18.92 12.08
N ARG A 118 11.79 19.59 13.14
CA ARG A 118 12.63 20.15 14.18
C ARG A 118 12.22 19.61 15.54
N GLN A 119 13.07 19.76 16.56
CA GLN A 119 12.70 19.42 17.91
C GLN A 119 11.58 20.34 18.42
N GLY A 120 10.61 19.81 19.15
CA GLY A 120 9.45 20.56 19.64
C GLY A 120 8.32 20.60 18.61
N ASP A 121 7.65 21.73 18.54
CA ASP A 121 6.44 21.91 17.74
C ASP A 121 6.75 22.02 16.24
N ASN A 122 6.04 21.24 15.47
CA ASN A 122 6.10 21.19 14.02
C ASN A 122 4.70 21.42 13.45
N GLU A 123 4.59 22.32 12.50
CA GLU A 123 3.36 22.58 11.78
C GLU A 123 3.33 21.70 10.53
N ILE A 124 2.30 20.87 10.42
CA ILE A 124 2.05 20.01 9.26
C ILE A 124 0.75 20.46 8.61
N LEU A 125 0.84 20.94 7.38
CA LEU A 125 -0.27 21.47 6.60
C LEU A 125 -0.53 20.64 5.37
N LEU A 126 -1.80 20.51 5.01
CA LEU A 126 -2.26 20.01 3.72
C LEU A 126 -3.07 21.11 3.04
N LEU A 127 -2.62 21.52 1.87
CA LEU A 127 -3.31 22.44 1.01
C LEU A 127 -4.18 21.63 0.05
N LEU A 128 -5.43 21.41 0.42
CA LEU A 128 -6.38 20.62 -0.36
C LEU A 128 -6.87 21.46 -1.53
N ARG A 129 -6.70 20.93 -2.71
CA ARG A 129 -7.01 21.61 -3.96
C ARG A 129 -7.71 20.69 -4.97
N ARG A 130 -8.25 21.25 -6.03
CA ARG A 130 -8.61 20.44 -7.18
C ARG A 130 -7.34 19.92 -7.85
N SER A 131 -7.44 18.78 -8.50
CA SER A 131 -6.37 18.29 -9.37
C SER A 131 -5.92 19.40 -10.33
N GLN A 132 -4.61 19.53 -10.52
CA GLN A 132 -4.02 20.42 -11.51
C GLN A 132 -4.07 19.80 -12.91
N SER A 133 -4.16 18.50 -12.97
CA SER A 133 -4.38 17.70 -14.18
C SER A 133 -5.85 17.26 -14.26
N ILE A 134 -6.15 16.39 -15.21
CA ILE A 134 -7.45 15.73 -15.32
C ILE A 134 -7.62 14.79 -14.11
N GLU A 135 -8.78 14.83 -13.46
CA GLU A 135 -9.09 13.90 -12.38
C GLU A 135 -9.10 12.46 -12.92
N LEU A 136 -8.12 11.66 -12.53
CA LEU A 136 -7.97 10.28 -12.98
C LEU A 136 -8.80 9.29 -12.16
N HIS A 137 -9.53 9.73 -11.15
CA HIS A 137 -10.39 8.89 -10.31
C HIS A 137 -11.82 9.43 -10.28
N ASN A 138 -12.76 8.53 -10.19
CA ASN A 138 -14.17 8.89 -10.05
C ASN A 138 -14.48 9.21 -8.58
N GLY A 139 -14.03 10.38 -8.10
CA GLY A 139 -14.15 10.81 -6.71
C GLY A 139 -15.58 11.13 -6.26
N SER A 140 -16.48 11.37 -7.22
CA SER A 140 -17.85 11.83 -6.92
C SER A 140 -18.75 10.75 -6.28
N LYS A 141 -18.35 9.48 -6.30
CA LYS A 141 -19.19 8.36 -5.85
C LYS A 141 -18.79 7.75 -4.51
N SER A 142 -17.69 8.17 -3.89
CA SER A 142 -17.25 7.65 -2.59
C SER A 142 -17.58 8.59 -1.43
N ASN A 143 -18.87 8.82 -1.18
CA ASN A 143 -19.33 9.57 0.00
C ASN A 143 -19.13 8.82 1.33
N LEU A 144 -18.48 7.65 1.32
CA LEU A 144 -18.39 6.76 2.47
C LEU A 144 -17.07 6.86 3.23
N VAL A 145 -16.08 7.57 2.68
CA VAL A 145 -14.74 7.66 3.30
C VAL A 145 -14.63 8.95 4.10
N GLU A 146 -14.41 8.81 5.40
CA GLU A 146 -14.10 9.95 6.27
C GLU A 146 -12.66 10.41 5.99
N GLN A 147 -12.53 11.68 5.64
CA GLN A 147 -11.24 12.30 5.33
C GLN A 147 -10.26 12.17 6.51
N PHE A 148 -9.01 11.79 6.23
CA PHE A 148 -7.92 11.57 7.21
C PHE A 148 -8.13 10.46 8.24
N ARG A 149 -9.25 9.77 8.22
CA ARG A 149 -9.47 8.67 9.16
C ARG A 149 -8.44 7.57 8.94
N GLY A 150 -7.73 7.19 10.01
CA GLY A 150 -6.65 6.23 9.94
C GLY A 150 -5.27 6.83 9.61
N SER A 151 -5.15 8.16 9.46
CA SER A 151 -3.86 8.81 9.23
C SER A 151 -3.09 9.00 10.53
N TYR A 152 -1.77 8.83 10.50
CA TYR A 152 -0.89 8.93 11.67
C TYR A 152 0.56 9.21 11.29
N LEU A 153 1.31 9.79 12.24
CA LEU A 153 2.77 9.81 12.17
C LEU A 153 3.31 8.57 12.87
N PHE A 154 4.39 8.02 12.35
CA PHE A 154 5.07 6.91 13.01
C PHE A 154 6.59 7.04 12.91
N ALA A 155 7.27 6.43 13.89
CA ALA A 155 8.72 6.53 14.03
C ALA A 155 9.38 5.16 13.89
N GLN A 156 10.37 5.07 12.99
CA GLN A 156 11.25 3.93 12.84
C GLN A 156 12.71 4.36 13.08
N HIS A 157 13.51 3.51 13.70
CA HIS A 157 14.92 3.82 13.90
C HIS A 157 15.63 4.09 12.56
N ARG A 158 16.74 4.82 12.56
CA ARG A 158 17.52 5.12 11.34
C ARG A 158 18.05 3.88 10.63
N LYS A 159 18.15 2.74 11.30
CA LYS A 159 18.31 1.41 10.70
C LYS A 159 17.09 0.55 11.05
N HIS A 160 16.32 0.18 10.04
CA HIS A 160 15.01 -0.44 10.21
C HIS A 160 14.62 -1.31 9.02
N ILE A 161 13.59 -2.14 9.20
CA ILE A 161 12.93 -2.83 8.09
C ILE A 161 12.15 -1.78 7.30
N PHE A 162 12.58 -1.55 6.06
CA PHE A 162 11.96 -0.57 5.17
C PHE A 162 10.76 -1.16 4.41
N ASP A 163 10.89 -2.42 3.95
CA ASP A 163 9.88 -3.12 3.16
C ASP A 163 10.09 -4.62 3.27
N TYR A 164 9.10 -5.41 2.84
CA TYR A 164 9.26 -6.86 2.68
C TYR A 164 8.42 -7.38 1.51
N ASP A 165 8.85 -8.51 0.95
CA ASP A 165 8.07 -9.34 0.02
C ASP A 165 8.09 -10.77 0.58
N ALA A 166 6.93 -11.32 0.87
CA ALA A 166 6.78 -12.61 1.53
C ALA A 166 5.82 -13.51 0.75
N ARG A 167 6.26 -14.73 0.49
CA ARG A 167 5.45 -15.76 -0.19
C ARG A 167 5.67 -17.11 0.44
N ILE A 168 4.64 -17.92 0.52
CA ILE A 168 4.76 -19.34 0.84
C ILE A 168 4.32 -20.10 -0.39
N VAL A 169 5.27 -20.71 -1.07
CA VAL A 169 5.06 -21.41 -2.35
C VAL A 169 5.18 -22.93 -2.18
N GLU A 170 4.39 -23.66 -2.95
CA GLU A 170 4.47 -25.12 -2.99
C GLU A 170 5.51 -25.56 -4.04
N SER A 171 6.40 -26.46 -3.65
CA SER A 171 7.34 -27.14 -4.54
C SER A 171 7.28 -28.65 -4.26
N GLY A 172 6.69 -29.40 -5.17
CA GLY A 172 6.34 -30.80 -4.95
C GLY A 172 5.29 -30.91 -3.85
N LYS A 173 5.65 -31.51 -2.70
CA LYS A 173 4.76 -31.62 -1.52
C LYS A 173 5.14 -30.66 -0.41
N THR A 174 6.22 -29.93 -0.58
CA THR A 174 6.80 -29.08 0.47
C THR A 174 6.40 -27.64 0.27
N LEU A 175 6.00 -26.99 1.35
CA LEU A 175 5.82 -25.54 1.37
C LEU A 175 7.15 -24.86 1.73
N ASN A 176 7.48 -23.80 1.02
CA ASN A 176 8.71 -23.03 1.23
C ASN A 176 8.37 -21.56 1.43
N LEU A 177 8.96 -20.96 2.47
CA LEU A 177 8.93 -19.53 2.67
C LEU A 177 9.98 -18.86 1.79
N GLU A 178 9.54 -17.94 0.99
CA GLU A 178 10.37 -16.95 0.28
C GLU A 178 10.11 -15.59 0.92
N LEU A 179 11.13 -15.04 1.58
CA LEU A 179 11.02 -13.79 2.32
C LEU A 179 12.21 -12.90 1.98
N ASP A 180 11.93 -11.78 1.36
CA ASP A 180 12.87 -10.72 1.04
C ASP A 180 12.59 -9.52 1.94
N ILE A 181 13.55 -9.13 2.78
CA ILE A 181 13.42 -8.04 3.75
C ILE A 181 14.35 -6.92 3.33
N ALA A 182 13.79 -5.80 2.88
CA ALA A 182 14.54 -4.60 2.58
C ALA A 182 14.88 -3.87 3.89
N VAL A 183 16.15 -3.68 4.15
CA VAL A 183 16.67 -3.03 5.37
C VAL A 183 17.29 -1.70 4.96
N ARG A 184 16.88 -0.64 5.62
CA ARG A 184 17.37 0.72 5.40
C ARG A 184 18.37 1.12 6.48
N ASN A 185 19.45 1.76 6.06
CA ASN A 185 20.44 2.41 6.93
C ASN A 185 20.58 3.88 6.53
N ASP A 186 20.13 4.79 7.39
CA ASP A 186 20.26 6.25 7.19
C ASP A 186 21.45 6.87 7.93
N PHE A 187 22.35 6.06 8.49
CA PHE A 187 23.65 6.54 8.95
C PHE A 187 24.59 6.76 7.77
N ASN A 188 25.67 7.53 7.99
CA ASN A 188 26.65 7.84 6.93
C ASN A 188 27.66 6.72 6.66
N PHE A 189 27.64 5.66 7.46
CA PHE A 189 28.59 4.56 7.43
C PHE A 189 27.84 3.22 7.47
N GLU A 190 28.52 2.15 7.10
CA GLU A 190 27.97 0.81 7.18
C GLU A 190 27.58 0.45 8.60
N GLU A 191 26.42 -0.16 8.75
CA GLU A 191 25.89 -0.67 10.00
C GLU A 191 25.45 -2.11 9.86
N VAL A 192 25.74 -2.93 10.87
CA VAL A 192 25.17 -4.27 10.96
C VAL A 192 23.81 -4.19 11.65
N VAL A 193 22.79 -4.67 10.95
CA VAL A 193 21.42 -4.75 11.47
C VAL A 193 21.11 -6.20 11.82
N GLN A 194 20.71 -6.46 13.06
CA GLN A 194 20.20 -7.77 13.45
C GLN A 194 18.73 -7.85 13.08
N VAL A 195 18.39 -8.62 12.05
CA VAL A 195 17.04 -8.84 11.56
C VAL A 195 16.58 -10.23 11.96
N GLY A 196 15.44 -10.30 12.62
CA GLY A 196 14.83 -11.57 13.03
C GLY A 196 13.46 -11.79 12.41
N TYR A 197 13.07 -13.05 12.33
CA TYR A 197 11.71 -13.47 12.02
C TYR A 197 11.30 -14.69 12.81
N ASP A 198 9.99 -14.84 13.00
CA ASP A 198 9.35 -16.06 13.43
C ASP A 198 8.11 -16.33 12.57
N ILE A 199 7.88 -17.61 12.25
CA ILE A 199 6.71 -18.07 11.51
C ILE A 199 5.95 -19.14 12.28
N TYR A 200 4.64 -18.93 12.42
CA TYR A 200 3.71 -19.85 13.04
C TYR A 200 2.77 -20.45 12.01
N SER A 201 2.47 -21.73 12.14
CA SER A 201 1.46 -22.41 11.31
C SER A 201 0.06 -21.86 11.57
N PRO A 202 -0.92 -22.18 10.69
CA PRO A 202 -2.33 -21.88 10.94
C PRO A 202 -2.89 -22.50 12.24
N GLU A 203 -2.22 -23.52 12.77
CA GLU A 203 -2.54 -24.15 14.06
C GLU A 203 -1.78 -23.50 15.24
N ASN A 204 -1.16 -22.34 15.00
CA ASN A 204 -0.39 -21.58 15.99
C ASN A 204 0.85 -22.29 16.56
N LYS A 205 1.43 -23.23 15.81
CA LYS A 205 2.69 -23.89 16.14
C LYS A 205 3.84 -23.11 15.53
N LEU A 206 4.87 -22.80 16.33
CA LEU A 206 6.12 -22.22 15.81
C LEU A 206 6.79 -23.24 14.91
N ILE A 207 7.04 -22.84 13.64
CA ILE A 207 7.65 -23.70 12.62
C ILE A 207 9.12 -23.39 12.47
N ASP A 208 9.45 -22.11 12.32
CA ASP A 208 10.81 -21.65 12.10
C ASP A 208 11.02 -20.26 12.68
N TYR A 209 12.27 -19.97 13.02
CA TYR A 209 12.70 -18.64 13.46
C TYR A 209 14.20 -18.48 13.24
N ALA A 210 14.63 -17.29 12.97
CA ALA A 210 16.05 -16.96 12.91
C ALA A 210 16.31 -15.49 13.22
N VAL A 211 17.57 -15.20 13.56
CA VAL A 211 18.15 -13.87 13.58
C VAL A 211 19.36 -13.89 12.68
N ARG A 212 19.49 -12.88 11.81
CA ARG A 212 20.61 -12.71 10.90
C ARG A 212 21.28 -11.35 11.15
N GLU A 213 22.58 -11.34 11.18
CA GLU A 213 23.35 -10.13 11.09
C GLU A 213 23.50 -9.75 9.62
N PHE A 214 23.07 -8.54 9.29
CA PHE A 214 23.02 -8.07 7.92
C PHE A 214 23.69 -6.71 7.78
N PRO A 215 24.87 -6.63 7.14
CA PRO A 215 25.56 -5.36 6.92
C PRO A 215 24.81 -4.57 5.82
N VAL A 216 24.57 -3.31 6.09
CA VAL A 216 23.94 -2.37 5.14
C VAL A 216 24.80 -1.13 5.05
N ALA A 217 25.26 -0.81 3.85
CA ALA A 217 26.07 0.37 3.60
C ALA A 217 25.33 1.67 4.02
N GLY A 218 26.11 2.70 4.34
CA GLY A 218 25.54 3.97 4.78
C GLY A 218 24.66 4.62 3.70
N ARG A 219 23.53 5.17 4.09
CA ARG A 219 22.55 5.85 3.22
C ARG A 219 21.99 4.97 2.10
N THR A 220 21.88 3.68 2.34
CA THR A 220 21.33 2.73 1.36
C THR A 220 20.18 1.89 1.92
N ILE A 221 19.53 1.18 1.02
CA ILE A 221 18.60 0.09 1.30
C ILE A 221 19.19 -1.15 0.63
N ASP A 222 19.30 -2.24 1.38
CA ASP A 222 19.72 -3.54 0.85
C ASP A 222 18.76 -4.63 1.30
N THR A 223 18.75 -5.79 0.61
CA THR A 223 17.74 -6.83 0.79
C THR A 223 18.33 -8.13 1.33
N LEU A 224 17.92 -8.47 2.56
CA LEU A 224 18.16 -9.78 3.16
C LEU A 224 17.18 -10.80 2.59
N ARG A 225 17.70 -11.87 1.97
CA ARG A 225 16.89 -12.94 1.38
C ARG A 225 16.90 -14.18 2.26
N ILE A 226 15.71 -14.64 2.62
CA ILE A 226 15.50 -15.84 3.44
C ILE A 226 14.68 -16.84 2.61
N ARG A 227 15.18 -18.06 2.55
CA ARG A 227 14.52 -19.19 1.91
C ARG A 227 14.60 -20.37 2.87
N THR A 228 13.43 -20.85 3.32
CA THR A 228 13.37 -21.97 4.28
C THR A 228 12.18 -22.86 4.00
N SER A 229 12.36 -24.17 4.30
CA SER A 229 11.30 -25.17 4.15
C SER A 229 10.39 -25.15 5.37
N LEU A 230 9.08 -25.17 5.13
CA LEU A 230 8.05 -25.25 6.16
C LEU A 230 7.50 -26.68 6.34
N GLY A 231 8.03 -27.64 5.55
CA GLY A 231 7.63 -29.05 5.59
C GLY A 231 6.49 -29.40 4.62
N GLU A 232 6.02 -30.65 4.71
CA GLU A 232 4.94 -31.18 3.86
C GLU A 232 3.56 -30.81 4.42
N GLU A 233 3.10 -29.60 4.17
CA GLU A 233 1.90 -29.01 4.79
C GLU A 233 0.88 -28.50 3.74
N SER A 234 0.74 -29.23 2.60
CA SER A 234 -0.21 -28.84 1.52
C SER A 234 -1.67 -28.71 2.00
N ARG A 235 -2.03 -29.31 3.16
CA ARG A 235 -3.34 -29.08 3.81
C ARG A 235 -3.59 -27.63 4.21
N PHE A 236 -2.55 -26.82 4.28
CA PHE A 236 -2.63 -25.39 4.60
C PHE A 236 -2.57 -24.47 3.39
N LEU A 237 -2.66 -25.01 2.17
CA LEU A 237 -2.81 -24.18 0.98
C LEU A 237 -4.06 -23.31 1.10
N TRP A 238 -3.85 -22.01 1.02
CA TRP A 238 -4.91 -21.02 1.16
C TRP A 238 -5.80 -20.99 -0.09
N SER A 239 -7.12 -20.91 0.13
CA SER A 239 -8.11 -20.70 -0.92
C SER A 239 -9.40 -20.14 -0.30
N ASP A 240 -10.39 -19.81 -1.14
CA ASP A 240 -11.74 -19.40 -0.71
C ASP A 240 -12.43 -20.42 0.19
N LYS A 241 -12.13 -21.72 0.01
CA LYS A 241 -12.67 -22.82 0.81
C LYS A 241 -11.80 -23.20 1.99
N ASN A 242 -10.52 -22.82 1.99
CA ASN A 242 -9.57 -23.13 3.04
C ASN A 242 -8.72 -21.89 3.39
N PRO A 243 -9.28 -20.87 4.05
CA PRO A 243 -8.59 -19.61 4.33
C PRO A 243 -7.60 -19.73 5.51
N LYS A 244 -6.69 -20.68 5.44
CA LYS A 244 -5.68 -20.95 6.45
C LYS A 244 -4.50 -20.01 6.27
N LEU A 245 -4.14 -19.27 7.31
CA LEU A 245 -3.09 -18.27 7.28
C LEU A 245 -1.96 -18.61 8.26
N TYR A 246 -0.74 -18.55 7.77
CA TYR A 246 0.46 -18.47 8.59
C TYR A 246 0.56 -17.08 9.21
N ARG A 247 1.22 -16.96 10.33
CA ARG A 247 1.54 -15.69 10.97
C ARG A 247 3.05 -15.51 11.02
N LEU A 248 3.51 -14.42 10.43
CA LEU A 248 4.90 -14.01 10.46
C LEU A 248 5.04 -12.78 11.35
N THR A 249 6.18 -12.73 12.05
CA THR A 249 6.60 -11.54 12.78
C THR A 249 8.04 -11.25 12.38
N LEU A 250 8.28 -10.06 11.83
CA LEU A 250 9.62 -9.54 11.57
C LEU A 250 10.01 -8.61 12.72
N TYR A 251 11.30 -8.55 13.03
CA TYR A 251 11.79 -7.63 14.04
C TYR A 251 13.26 -7.27 13.82
N THR A 252 13.66 -6.09 14.30
CA THR A 252 15.06 -5.72 14.44
C THR A 252 15.49 -5.81 15.90
N LYS A 253 16.77 -6.15 16.14
CA LYS A 253 17.36 -6.09 17.48
C LYS A 253 18.35 -4.94 17.58
N ARG A 254 18.40 -4.35 18.77
CA ARG A 254 19.40 -3.37 19.19
C ARG A 254 19.80 -3.68 20.62
N ASP A 255 21.10 -3.75 20.90
CA ASP A 255 21.64 -4.12 22.20
C ASP A 255 21.08 -5.48 22.71
N GLY A 256 21.00 -6.45 21.78
CA GLY A 256 20.48 -7.79 22.04
C GLY A 256 18.96 -7.89 22.26
N LYS A 257 18.24 -6.76 22.31
CA LYS A 257 16.78 -6.72 22.56
C LYS A 257 16.02 -6.36 21.29
N PRO A 258 14.91 -7.05 20.99
CA PRO A 258 14.00 -6.63 19.93
C PRO A 258 13.45 -5.21 20.21
N ARG A 259 13.37 -4.39 19.16
CA ARG A 259 13.00 -2.96 19.28
C ARG A 259 11.94 -2.53 18.30
N GLU A 260 11.70 -3.33 17.30
CA GLU A 260 10.74 -3.05 16.24
C GLU A 260 10.10 -4.36 15.83
N TYR A 261 8.78 -4.37 15.75
CA TYR A 261 8.01 -5.54 15.35
C TYR A 261 7.03 -5.17 14.24
N ILE A 262 6.98 -6.00 13.21
CA ILE A 262 6.00 -5.97 12.13
C ILE A 262 5.37 -7.36 12.09
N SER A 263 4.05 -7.46 12.24
CA SER A 263 3.36 -8.75 12.20
C SER A 263 2.30 -8.75 11.12
N PHE A 264 2.24 -9.82 10.34
CA PHE A 264 1.28 -9.99 9.26
C PHE A 264 0.89 -11.45 9.08
N ARG A 265 -0.17 -11.69 8.33
CA ARG A 265 -0.67 -13.03 8.01
C ARG A 265 -0.45 -13.32 6.54
N LEU A 266 -0.14 -14.58 6.22
CA LEU A 266 0.21 -15.00 4.87
C LEU A 266 -0.39 -16.37 4.56
N GLY A 267 -1.13 -16.49 3.46
CA GLY A 267 -1.64 -17.76 2.97
C GLY A 267 -0.65 -18.44 2.01
N ALA A 268 -0.48 -19.73 2.17
CA ALA A 268 0.37 -20.53 1.28
C ALA A 268 -0.29 -20.74 -0.09
N GLY A 269 0.51 -20.84 -1.12
CA GLY A 269 0.10 -21.16 -2.49
C GLY A 269 0.20 -19.98 -3.45
N THR A 270 -0.14 -20.23 -4.71
CA THR A 270 0.06 -19.30 -5.82
C THR A 270 -1.24 -18.91 -6.49
N SER A 271 -1.32 -17.66 -6.93
CA SER A 271 -2.35 -17.18 -7.87
C SER A 271 -1.68 -16.97 -9.23
N THR A 272 -2.23 -17.60 -10.27
CA THR A 272 -1.73 -17.55 -11.65
C THR A 272 -2.91 -17.40 -12.61
N PHE A 273 -2.64 -17.45 -13.89
CA PHE A 273 -3.66 -17.45 -14.94
C PHE A 273 -3.24 -18.34 -16.10
N ALA A 274 -4.21 -18.95 -16.75
CA ALA A 274 -4.03 -19.69 -18.00
C ALA A 274 -5.38 -19.77 -18.73
N ASP A 275 -5.34 -19.82 -20.05
CA ASP A 275 -6.51 -19.96 -20.92
C ASP A 275 -7.64 -18.98 -20.59
N GLY A 276 -7.28 -17.71 -20.29
CA GLY A 276 -8.22 -16.65 -19.95
C GLY A 276 -8.87 -16.80 -18.56
N LYS A 277 -8.38 -17.71 -17.71
CA LYS A 277 -8.93 -17.98 -16.37
C LYS A 277 -7.94 -17.70 -15.28
N LEU A 278 -8.46 -17.19 -14.15
CA LEU A 278 -7.72 -17.09 -12.90
C LEU A 278 -7.56 -18.47 -12.27
N LEU A 279 -6.37 -18.76 -11.79
CA LEU A 279 -6.06 -20.02 -11.12
C LEU A 279 -5.60 -19.76 -9.68
N ARG A 280 -6.06 -20.59 -8.75
CA ARG A 280 -5.50 -20.66 -7.39
C ARG A 280 -4.97 -22.05 -7.13
N ASN A 281 -3.69 -22.16 -6.79
CA ASN A 281 -2.99 -23.43 -6.60
C ASN A 281 -3.18 -24.39 -7.79
N GLY A 282 -3.06 -23.87 -9.02
CA GLY A 282 -3.23 -24.62 -10.26
C GLY A 282 -4.69 -24.97 -10.62
N LYS A 283 -5.67 -24.59 -9.82
CA LYS A 283 -7.09 -24.88 -10.09
C LYS A 283 -7.82 -23.60 -10.52
N ALA A 284 -8.63 -23.71 -11.59
CA ALA A 284 -9.44 -22.60 -12.06
C ALA A 284 -10.44 -22.14 -10.99
N ILE A 285 -10.50 -20.82 -10.80
CA ILE A 285 -11.48 -20.19 -9.91
C ILE A 285 -12.82 -20.13 -10.67
N THR A 286 -13.87 -20.71 -10.09
CA THR A 286 -15.23 -20.47 -10.58
C THR A 286 -15.67 -19.11 -10.06
N VAL A 287 -15.73 -18.13 -10.96
CA VAL A 287 -15.95 -16.73 -10.62
C VAL A 287 -17.41 -16.48 -10.22
N LYS A 288 -17.61 -15.87 -9.05
CA LYS A 288 -18.84 -15.19 -8.66
C LYS A 288 -18.45 -13.87 -8.02
N SER A 289 -18.39 -12.83 -8.82
CA SER A 289 -17.85 -11.54 -8.40
C SER A 289 -18.93 -10.58 -7.90
N ALA A 290 -18.51 -9.61 -7.10
CA ALA A 290 -19.30 -8.44 -6.72
C ALA A 290 -18.42 -7.19 -6.68
N ARG A 291 -18.95 -6.05 -7.12
CA ARG A 291 -18.33 -4.76 -6.87
C ARG A 291 -18.37 -4.42 -5.38
N TYR A 292 -17.34 -3.73 -4.92
CA TYR A 292 -17.22 -3.36 -3.53
C TYR A 292 -16.84 -1.90 -3.38
N ASN A 293 -17.62 -1.17 -2.60
CA ASN A 293 -17.33 0.21 -2.23
C ASN A 293 -16.79 0.27 -0.80
N ALA A 294 -15.87 1.19 -0.53
CA ALA A 294 -15.28 1.39 0.79
C ALA A 294 -16.35 1.57 1.88
N ARG A 295 -16.11 0.96 3.05
CA ARG A 295 -16.86 1.19 4.28
C ARG A 295 -16.02 1.99 5.26
N THR A 296 -16.68 2.69 6.17
CA THR A 296 -15.99 3.56 7.12
C THR A 296 -15.36 2.80 8.27
N THR A 297 -15.86 1.61 8.60
CA THR A 297 -15.38 0.82 9.73
C THR A 297 -15.09 -0.63 9.38
N TYR A 298 -14.12 -1.20 10.11
CA TYR A 298 -13.81 -2.64 10.05
C TYR A 298 -15.05 -3.53 10.25
N ASN A 299 -15.88 -3.21 11.24
CA ASN A 299 -17.06 -4.05 11.58
C ASN A 299 -18.13 -4.03 10.50
N GLU A 300 -18.37 -2.87 9.87
CA GLU A 300 -19.31 -2.76 8.74
C GLU A 300 -18.80 -3.59 7.54
N ALA A 301 -17.53 -3.44 7.19
CA ALA A 301 -16.93 -4.21 6.11
C ALA A 301 -16.95 -5.71 6.39
N LEU A 302 -16.59 -6.14 7.60
CA LEU A 302 -16.62 -7.54 8.00
C LEU A 302 -18.02 -8.16 7.88
N ALA A 303 -19.07 -7.43 8.33
CA ALA A 303 -20.43 -7.88 8.25
C ALA A 303 -20.90 -8.02 6.79
N GLU A 304 -20.61 -7.03 5.95
CA GLU A 304 -20.97 -7.03 4.54
C GLU A 304 -20.25 -8.13 3.75
N ILE A 305 -18.94 -8.26 3.92
CA ILE A 305 -18.15 -9.28 3.20
C ILE A 305 -18.61 -10.69 3.61
N LYS A 306 -18.95 -10.92 4.90
CA LYS A 306 -19.55 -12.17 5.35
C LYS A 306 -20.90 -12.43 4.67
N ALA A 307 -21.75 -11.41 4.55
CA ALA A 307 -23.05 -11.53 3.88
C ALA A 307 -22.87 -11.84 2.39
N LEU A 308 -21.96 -11.15 1.70
CA LEU A 308 -21.63 -11.43 0.29
C LEU A 308 -21.13 -12.87 0.12
N LYS A 309 -20.20 -13.31 0.98
CA LYS A 309 -19.70 -14.69 0.94
C LYS A 309 -20.83 -15.72 1.13
N ALA A 310 -21.77 -15.47 2.02
CA ALA A 310 -22.91 -16.36 2.27
C ALA A 310 -23.83 -16.52 1.04
N THR A 311 -23.86 -15.53 0.13
CA THR A 311 -24.55 -15.66 -1.16
C THR A 311 -23.74 -16.40 -2.23
N GLY A 312 -22.51 -16.82 -1.89
CA GLY A 312 -21.60 -17.54 -2.76
C GLY A 312 -20.64 -16.62 -3.55
N VAL A 313 -20.63 -15.31 -3.31
CA VAL A 313 -19.62 -14.39 -3.86
C VAL A 313 -18.26 -14.82 -3.34
N ASN A 314 -17.29 -14.96 -4.24
CA ASN A 314 -15.92 -15.35 -3.91
C ASN A 314 -14.86 -14.38 -4.43
N ILE A 315 -15.23 -13.41 -5.27
CA ILE A 315 -14.33 -12.35 -5.76
C ILE A 315 -14.95 -10.99 -5.47
N LEU A 316 -14.16 -10.07 -4.89
CA LEU A 316 -14.52 -8.66 -4.78
C LEU A 316 -13.72 -7.82 -5.77
N LEU A 317 -14.40 -6.83 -6.34
CA LEU A 317 -13.84 -5.85 -7.28
C LEU A 317 -13.98 -4.46 -6.64
N PRO A 318 -12.98 -3.98 -5.86
CA PRO A 318 -13.04 -2.67 -5.23
C PRO A 318 -13.12 -1.55 -6.25
N ASP A 319 -14.02 -0.59 -6.04
CA ASP A 319 -14.13 0.59 -6.92
C ASP A 319 -13.03 1.63 -6.64
N ASN A 320 -12.46 1.63 -5.43
CA ASN A 320 -11.38 2.50 -4.99
C ASN A 320 -10.40 1.73 -4.11
N PRO A 321 -9.14 2.20 -3.93
CA PRO A 321 -8.21 1.61 -2.97
C PRO A 321 -8.84 1.49 -1.58
N GLN A 322 -8.64 0.33 -0.96
CA GLN A 322 -9.20 0.01 0.35
C GLN A 322 -8.14 0.18 1.44
N PRO A 323 -8.52 0.41 2.72
CA PRO A 323 -7.59 0.35 3.83
C PRO A 323 -7.07 -1.07 4.06
N GLU A 324 -5.88 -1.20 4.66
CA GLU A 324 -5.18 -2.48 4.88
C GLU A 324 -6.08 -3.55 5.52
N TRP A 325 -6.86 -3.18 6.53
CA TRP A 325 -7.75 -4.12 7.22
C TRP A 325 -8.82 -4.77 6.33
N PHE A 326 -9.16 -4.17 5.17
CA PHE A 326 -10.06 -4.80 4.19
C PHE A 326 -9.44 -6.06 3.61
N TYR A 327 -8.18 -6.00 3.21
CA TYR A 327 -7.47 -7.16 2.67
C TYR A 327 -7.27 -8.23 3.75
N ASP A 328 -7.02 -7.82 4.98
CA ASP A 328 -6.97 -8.72 6.13
C ASP A 328 -8.28 -9.48 6.37
N ILE A 329 -9.43 -8.83 6.18
CA ILE A 329 -10.74 -9.47 6.23
C ILE A 329 -10.86 -10.49 5.09
N CYS A 330 -10.50 -10.10 3.86
CA CYS A 330 -10.58 -10.97 2.69
C CYS A 330 -9.66 -12.19 2.82
N ASP A 331 -8.42 -11.99 3.29
CA ASP A 331 -7.48 -13.06 3.60
C ASP A 331 -8.05 -14.03 4.64
N GLY A 332 -8.60 -13.51 5.72
CA GLY A 332 -9.16 -14.32 6.82
C GLY A 332 -10.46 -15.03 6.47
N LEU A 333 -11.26 -14.48 5.60
CA LEU A 333 -12.52 -15.06 5.16
C LEU A 333 -12.37 -15.95 3.91
N GLY A 334 -11.26 -15.91 3.18
CA GLY A 334 -11.13 -16.59 1.90
C GLY A 334 -12.00 -15.96 0.83
N ILE A 335 -11.85 -14.67 0.63
CA ILE A 335 -12.45 -13.93 -0.48
C ILE A 335 -11.31 -13.46 -1.37
N TYR A 336 -11.38 -13.75 -2.65
CA TYR A 336 -10.44 -13.23 -3.63
C TYR A 336 -10.69 -11.75 -3.90
N VAL A 337 -9.64 -11.04 -4.27
CA VAL A 337 -9.71 -9.63 -4.66
C VAL A 337 -8.99 -9.44 -5.98
N VAL A 338 -9.61 -8.74 -6.90
CA VAL A 338 -8.94 -8.15 -8.05
C VAL A 338 -8.70 -6.69 -7.70
N GLU A 339 -7.46 -6.41 -7.34
CA GLU A 339 -7.09 -5.07 -6.91
C GLU A 339 -6.96 -4.14 -8.11
N ARG A 340 -7.36 -2.89 -7.94
CA ARG A 340 -7.44 -1.93 -9.01
C ARG A 340 -6.67 -0.65 -8.70
N ALA A 341 -5.87 -0.18 -9.68
CA ALA A 341 -5.27 1.14 -9.59
C ALA A 341 -6.37 2.21 -9.61
N ASN A 342 -6.14 3.29 -8.85
CA ASN A 342 -7.08 4.41 -8.74
C ASN A 342 -7.11 5.25 -10.03
N ILE A 343 -7.49 4.62 -11.14
CA ILE A 343 -7.58 5.19 -12.48
C ILE A 343 -8.95 4.84 -13.05
N ASN A 344 -9.86 5.80 -13.08
CA ASN A 344 -11.18 5.64 -13.67
C ASN A 344 -11.77 7.03 -13.97
N PRO A 345 -11.19 7.79 -14.91
CA PRO A 345 -11.71 9.11 -15.28
C PRO A 345 -13.11 8.97 -15.88
N ASP A 346 -13.97 9.96 -15.64
CA ASP A 346 -15.34 9.99 -16.18
C ASP A 346 -15.36 10.31 -17.69
N GLU A 347 -14.21 10.67 -18.27
CA GLU A 347 -14.12 11.03 -19.67
C GLU A 347 -14.12 9.81 -20.59
N ASN A 348 -14.95 9.86 -21.61
CA ASN A 348 -15.03 8.81 -22.62
C ASN A 348 -13.70 8.69 -23.38
N SER A 349 -13.11 7.53 -23.34
CA SER A 349 -11.73 7.25 -23.75
C SER A 349 -11.60 6.67 -25.16
N THR A 350 -12.52 6.96 -26.07
CA THR A 350 -12.49 6.42 -27.44
C THR A 350 -11.52 7.16 -28.37
N ASN A 351 -11.08 8.38 -28.02
CA ASN A 351 -10.16 9.15 -28.85
C ASN A 351 -8.71 8.67 -28.66
N ARG A 352 -8.21 7.92 -29.64
CA ARG A 352 -6.84 7.33 -29.62
C ARG A 352 -5.74 8.31 -30.10
N LYS A 353 -6.04 9.55 -30.39
CA LYS A 353 -5.02 10.57 -30.74
C LYS A 353 -4.20 10.91 -29.49
N ILE A 354 -2.91 11.21 -29.68
CA ILE A 354 -2.04 11.70 -28.61
C ILE A 354 -2.67 12.95 -27.98
N GLY A 355 -2.81 12.94 -26.63
CA GLY A 355 -3.49 14.01 -25.90
C GLY A 355 -5.02 13.99 -26.02
N GLY A 356 -5.60 13.07 -26.77
CA GLY A 356 -7.05 12.99 -26.99
C GLY A 356 -7.84 12.45 -25.81
N THR A 357 -7.20 11.63 -24.97
CA THR A 357 -7.77 11.08 -23.72
C THR A 357 -6.69 11.04 -22.64
N PRO A 358 -7.05 10.99 -21.34
CA PRO A 358 -6.07 10.86 -20.28
C PRO A 358 -5.13 9.65 -20.47
N SER A 359 -5.67 8.49 -20.86
CA SER A 359 -4.88 7.26 -21.08
C SER A 359 -3.89 7.37 -22.26
N ASN A 360 -4.10 8.30 -23.15
CA ASN A 360 -3.23 8.54 -24.31
C ASN A 360 -2.54 9.93 -24.29
N ASN A 361 -2.49 10.57 -23.12
CA ASN A 361 -1.73 11.80 -22.91
C ASN A 361 -0.38 11.48 -22.23
N PRO A 362 0.78 11.55 -22.95
CA PRO A 362 2.08 11.22 -22.41
C PRO A 362 2.49 12.06 -21.18
N GLU A 363 1.96 13.26 -21.00
CA GLU A 363 2.24 14.11 -19.83
C GLU A 363 1.74 13.49 -18.54
N LEU A 364 0.73 12.60 -18.60
CA LEU A 364 0.14 11.93 -17.45
C LEU A 364 0.79 10.58 -17.12
N VAL A 365 1.82 10.14 -17.87
CA VAL A 365 2.44 8.81 -17.62
C VAL A 365 2.95 8.64 -16.21
N GLY A 366 3.50 9.69 -15.61
CA GLY A 366 3.96 9.70 -14.22
C GLY A 366 2.83 9.38 -13.23
N GLU A 367 1.66 10.00 -13.43
CA GLU A 367 0.47 9.81 -12.62
C GLU A 367 -0.09 8.38 -12.71
N TYR A 368 -0.13 7.81 -13.93
CA TYR A 368 -0.56 6.43 -14.15
C TYR A 368 0.38 5.44 -13.44
N LEU A 369 1.69 5.61 -13.64
CA LEU A 369 2.70 4.76 -13.01
C LEU A 369 2.69 4.89 -11.48
N ALA A 370 2.50 6.08 -10.94
CA ALA A 370 2.43 6.31 -9.50
C ALA A 370 1.28 5.51 -8.85
N ARG A 371 0.08 5.55 -9.45
CA ARG A 371 -1.11 4.83 -8.98
C ARG A 371 -0.93 3.31 -9.06
N VAL A 372 -0.38 2.81 -10.17
CA VAL A 372 -0.13 1.38 -10.35
C VAL A 372 0.95 0.88 -9.38
N LYS A 373 2.01 1.66 -9.15
CA LYS A 373 3.05 1.35 -8.15
C LYS A 373 2.47 1.31 -6.74
N ALA A 374 1.68 2.31 -6.36
CA ALA A 374 1.05 2.38 -5.06
C ALA A 374 0.12 1.17 -4.83
N MET A 375 -0.73 0.83 -5.79
CA MET A 375 -1.56 -0.38 -5.76
C MET A 375 -0.72 -1.64 -5.50
N TYR A 376 0.30 -1.87 -6.34
CA TYR A 376 1.10 -3.10 -6.29
C TYR A 376 1.86 -3.24 -4.97
N TYR A 377 2.66 -2.24 -4.61
CA TYR A 377 3.51 -2.35 -3.41
C TYR A 377 2.70 -2.48 -2.13
N ARG A 378 1.58 -1.79 -2.00
CA ARG A 378 0.72 -1.88 -0.82
C ARG A 378 0.12 -3.27 -0.63
N THR A 379 -0.27 -3.94 -1.72
CA THR A 379 -1.15 -5.12 -1.64
C THR A 379 -0.47 -6.43 -2.03
N ARG A 380 0.76 -6.42 -2.53
CA ARG A 380 1.44 -7.60 -3.09
C ARG A 380 1.56 -8.80 -2.15
N ASN A 381 1.61 -8.55 -0.84
CA ASN A 381 1.75 -9.60 0.18
C ASN A 381 0.40 -10.22 0.62
N HIS A 382 -0.74 -9.66 0.20
CA HIS A 382 -2.04 -10.22 0.53
C HIS A 382 -2.37 -11.44 -0.32
N SER A 383 -2.78 -12.52 0.35
CA SER A 383 -3.09 -13.81 -0.28
C SER A 383 -4.37 -13.78 -1.09
N CYS A 384 -5.29 -12.88 -0.73
CA CYS A 384 -6.55 -12.67 -1.41
C CYS A 384 -6.39 -12.04 -2.79
N ILE A 385 -5.27 -11.33 -3.07
CA ILE A 385 -5.05 -10.70 -4.37
C ILE A 385 -4.77 -11.77 -5.42
N VAL A 386 -5.68 -11.94 -6.37
CA VAL A 386 -5.56 -12.93 -7.46
C VAL A 386 -5.21 -12.32 -8.81
N ALA A 387 -5.47 -11.03 -8.97
CA ALA A 387 -5.11 -10.28 -10.18
C ALA A 387 -5.03 -8.78 -9.85
N TYR A 388 -4.41 -8.02 -10.73
CA TYR A 388 -4.33 -6.58 -10.70
C TYR A 388 -4.99 -5.97 -11.93
N ALA A 389 -5.89 -5.01 -11.74
CA ALA A 389 -6.48 -4.23 -12.81
C ALA A 389 -5.79 -2.85 -12.90
N LEU A 390 -5.40 -2.45 -14.10
CA LEU A 390 -4.71 -1.16 -14.36
C LEU A 390 -5.61 0.05 -14.15
N GLY A 391 -6.92 -0.16 -14.08
CA GLY A 391 -7.90 0.89 -13.86
C GLY A 391 -9.32 0.34 -13.91
N GLY A 392 -10.31 1.23 -13.82
CA GLY A 392 -11.73 0.90 -13.95
C GLY A 392 -12.20 0.79 -15.40
N ASP A 393 -13.50 0.54 -15.57
CA ASP A 393 -14.11 0.36 -16.89
C ASP A 393 -14.04 1.60 -17.78
N ALA A 394 -13.97 2.79 -17.17
CA ALA A 394 -13.82 4.07 -17.87
C ALA A 394 -12.36 4.55 -18.00
N ALA A 395 -11.39 3.72 -17.62
CA ALA A 395 -9.98 4.11 -17.62
C ALA A 395 -9.41 4.34 -19.03
N GLY A 396 -10.04 3.75 -20.04
CA GLY A 396 -9.57 3.81 -21.42
C GLY A 396 -8.30 3.00 -21.67
N ASN A 397 -7.83 3.02 -22.90
CA ASN A 397 -6.57 2.38 -23.28
C ASN A 397 -5.72 3.33 -24.12
N GLY A 398 -4.39 3.17 -24.06
CA GLY A 398 -3.43 3.96 -24.79
C GLY A 398 -2.04 3.95 -24.16
N TYR A 399 -1.23 4.92 -24.52
CA TYR A 399 0.19 4.99 -24.16
C TYR A 399 0.46 4.77 -22.66
N ASN A 400 -0.30 5.42 -21.80
CA ASN A 400 -0.09 5.33 -20.34
C ASN A 400 -0.44 3.95 -19.79
N MET A 401 -1.49 3.31 -20.32
CA MET A 401 -1.86 1.94 -19.97
C MET A 401 -0.83 0.92 -20.45
N TYR A 402 -0.24 1.12 -21.65
CA TYR A 402 0.87 0.27 -22.12
C TYR A 402 2.08 0.35 -21.19
N LYS A 403 2.45 1.57 -20.76
CA LYS A 403 3.56 1.77 -19.80
C LYS A 403 3.26 1.17 -18.44
N ALA A 404 2.03 1.32 -17.96
CA ALA A 404 1.57 0.74 -16.70
C ALA A 404 1.63 -0.81 -16.74
N TYR A 405 1.12 -1.42 -17.83
CA TYR A 405 1.19 -2.86 -18.04
C TYR A 405 2.64 -3.36 -18.07
N GLN A 406 3.49 -2.74 -18.88
CA GLN A 406 4.90 -3.11 -19.00
C GLN A 406 5.63 -3.05 -17.67
N TRP A 407 5.39 -1.97 -16.88
CA TRP A 407 6.00 -1.84 -15.58
C TRP A 407 5.52 -2.94 -14.62
N LEU A 408 4.20 -3.16 -14.54
CA LEU A 408 3.63 -4.13 -13.61
C LEU A 408 4.06 -5.56 -13.97
N LYS A 409 4.06 -5.94 -15.24
CA LYS A 409 4.61 -7.23 -15.71
C LYS A 409 6.12 -7.36 -15.49
N GLY A 410 6.83 -6.24 -15.36
CA GLY A 410 8.25 -6.22 -14.97
C GLY A 410 8.47 -6.74 -13.55
N VAL A 411 7.56 -6.47 -12.61
CA VAL A 411 7.67 -6.80 -11.18
C VAL A 411 6.75 -7.94 -10.74
N GLU A 412 5.55 -8.07 -11.33
CA GLU A 412 4.60 -9.16 -11.08
C GLU A 412 4.68 -10.22 -12.18
N LYS A 413 5.09 -11.44 -11.82
CA LYS A 413 5.33 -12.52 -12.78
C LYS A 413 4.28 -13.62 -12.78
N GLN A 414 3.42 -13.68 -11.78
CA GLN A 414 2.50 -14.78 -11.55
C GLN A 414 1.04 -14.41 -11.75
N ARG A 415 0.60 -13.30 -11.14
CA ARG A 415 -0.79 -12.86 -11.19
C ARG A 415 -1.12 -12.20 -12.52
N ALA A 416 -2.36 -12.33 -12.93
CA ALA A 416 -2.86 -11.65 -14.11
C ALA A 416 -2.84 -10.13 -13.93
N VAL A 417 -2.48 -9.42 -15.00
CA VAL A 417 -2.65 -7.98 -15.15
C VAL A 417 -3.77 -7.73 -16.15
N ILE A 418 -4.78 -6.99 -15.73
CA ILE A 418 -6.03 -6.79 -16.47
C ILE A 418 -6.16 -5.32 -16.87
N CYS A 419 -6.39 -5.08 -18.14
CA CYS A 419 -6.83 -3.79 -18.66
C CYS A 419 -8.22 -3.98 -19.27
N THR A 420 -9.27 -3.62 -18.55
CA THR A 420 -10.67 -3.82 -19.00
C THR A 420 -11.01 -3.09 -20.29
N SER A 421 -10.25 -2.06 -20.62
CA SER A 421 -10.40 -1.26 -21.84
C SER A 421 -9.39 -1.65 -22.93
N ALA A 422 -8.71 -2.81 -22.82
CA ALA A 422 -7.72 -3.24 -23.81
C ALA A 422 -8.36 -3.60 -25.16
N ASP A 423 -9.60 -4.09 -25.14
CA ASP A 423 -10.39 -4.42 -26.33
C ASP A 423 -9.63 -5.34 -27.32
N GLY A 424 -9.05 -6.42 -26.78
CA GLY A 424 -8.23 -7.39 -27.51
C GLY A 424 -6.80 -6.95 -27.79
N GLU A 425 -6.33 -5.83 -27.26
CA GLU A 425 -4.93 -5.43 -27.37
C GLU A 425 -4.03 -6.20 -26.38
N TRP A 426 -2.72 -6.18 -26.64
CA TRP A 426 -1.69 -6.98 -25.98
C TRP A 426 -1.45 -6.67 -24.49
N ASN A 427 -1.94 -5.55 -23.98
CA ASN A 427 -1.69 -5.05 -22.63
C ASN A 427 -2.72 -5.53 -21.59
N THR A 428 -3.20 -6.74 -21.78
CA THR A 428 -4.03 -7.45 -20.81
C THR A 428 -3.73 -8.96 -20.86
N ASP A 429 -3.73 -9.61 -19.70
CA ASP A 429 -3.59 -11.07 -19.62
C ASP A 429 -4.96 -11.77 -19.69
N ILE A 430 -6.00 -11.07 -19.28
CA ILE A 430 -7.39 -11.52 -19.27
C ILE A 430 -8.27 -10.32 -19.66
N ASP A 431 -9.21 -10.50 -20.57
CA ASP A 431 -10.04 -9.39 -21.05
C ASP A 431 -11.09 -8.97 -20.01
N ARG A 432 -11.72 -9.94 -19.36
CA ARG A 432 -12.74 -9.68 -18.32
C ARG A 432 -12.73 -10.78 -17.28
N ILE A 433 -13.20 -10.42 -16.09
CA ILE A 433 -13.49 -11.36 -15.01
C ILE A 433 -15.01 -11.55 -15.01
N GLU A 434 -15.41 -12.66 -15.55
CA GLU A 434 -16.83 -13.08 -15.58
C GLU A 434 -17.12 -14.07 -14.46
#